data_0e63c299448d4f7edfa117a1b4200f04
#
_entry.id   0e63c299448d4f7edfa117a1b4200f04
#
_cell.length_a   1.000
_cell.length_b   1.000
_cell.length_c   1.000
_cell.angle_alpha   90.00
_cell.angle_beta   90.00
_cell.angle_gamma   90.00
#
_symmetry.space_group_name_H-M   'P 1'
#
loop_
_entity.id
_entity.type
_entity.pdbx_description
1 polymer ?
#
loop_
_entity_poly.entity_id
_entity_poly.type
_entity_poly.pdbx_seq_one_letter_code
_entity_poly.pdbx_strand_id
1 'polypeptide(L)'
;MPTHAELTPQVLMDRFFSLIRDVKIFDELSPLVLERYLEVPFTKNAGENSGFYMLDQPSPYSKYATTYNFDEKFSQYSNVTLELISPSSVPPASLPPCELIFEEYDSALEDAGFEPQLGIYNEFGWVISFQYLRGNIRAQIIPWHPVSLDPQRKSRENCVRSISLHKYEE
;
A
#
# COMPACT_ATOMS: atom_id res chain seq x y z
N MET A 1 -12.59 -28.88 7.78
CA MET A 1 -12.42 -27.47 8.12
C MET A 1 -11.29 -26.89 7.28
N PRO A 2 -11.55 -25.89 6.47
CA PRO A 2 -10.43 -25.24 5.85
C PRO A 2 -9.58 -24.66 6.98
N THR A 3 -8.38 -25.16 7.11
CA THR A 3 -7.38 -24.46 7.86
C THR A 3 -7.31 -23.07 7.26
N HIS A 4 -7.62 -22.06 8.07
CA HIS A 4 -7.31 -20.69 7.66
C HIS A 4 -5.85 -20.68 7.29
N ALA A 5 -5.58 -20.68 5.97
CA ALA A 5 -4.23 -20.47 5.51
C ALA A 5 -3.73 -19.24 6.25
N GLU A 6 -2.62 -19.40 6.96
CA GLU A 6 -2.02 -18.33 7.73
C GLU A 6 -1.87 -17.12 6.81
N LEU A 7 -2.55 -16.03 7.16
CA LEU A 7 -2.49 -14.80 6.36
C LEU A 7 -1.10 -14.20 6.52
N THR A 8 -0.34 -14.22 5.43
CA THR A 8 0.99 -13.63 5.38
C THR A 8 0.95 -12.26 4.70
N PRO A 9 1.96 -11.42 4.87
CA PRO A 9 2.05 -10.16 4.13
C PRO A 9 2.00 -10.38 2.63
N GLN A 10 2.63 -11.43 2.12
CA GLN A 10 2.63 -11.74 0.70
C GLN A 10 1.22 -12.07 0.19
N VAL A 11 0.45 -12.83 0.95
CA VAL A 11 -0.93 -13.16 0.60
C VAL A 11 -1.80 -11.89 0.61
N LEU A 12 -1.62 -11.05 1.62
CA LEU A 12 -2.35 -9.78 1.70
C LEU A 12 -2.02 -8.86 0.53
N MET A 13 -0.73 -8.79 0.16
CA MET A 13 -0.29 -8.03 -1.01
C MET A 13 -0.91 -8.58 -2.30
N ASP A 14 -0.89 -9.90 -2.49
CA ASP A 14 -1.47 -10.53 -3.69
C ASP A 14 -2.96 -10.21 -3.82
N ARG A 15 -3.68 -10.24 -2.72
CA ARG A 15 -5.10 -9.86 -2.68
C ARG A 15 -5.31 -8.38 -2.99
N PHE A 16 -4.45 -7.53 -2.45
CA PHE A 16 -4.49 -6.09 -2.71
C PHE A 16 -4.24 -5.80 -4.20
N PHE A 17 -3.30 -6.48 -4.83
CA PHE A 17 -3.05 -6.33 -6.26
C PHE A 17 -4.18 -6.90 -7.13
N SER A 18 -4.86 -7.95 -6.69
CA SER A 18 -6.06 -8.42 -7.38
C SER A 18 -7.15 -7.34 -7.37
N LEU A 19 -7.33 -6.67 -6.25
CA LEU A 19 -8.24 -5.54 -6.14
C LEU A 19 -7.84 -4.41 -7.10
N ILE A 20 -6.58 -4.02 -7.09
CA ILE A 20 -6.07 -2.95 -7.98
C ILE A 20 -6.31 -3.30 -9.44
N ARG A 21 -6.07 -4.55 -9.82
CA ARG A 21 -6.20 -5.01 -11.19
C ARG A 21 -7.65 -4.97 -11.69
N ASP A 22 -8.59 -5.35 -10.83
CA ASP A 22 -9.99 -5.52 -11.21
C ASP A 22 -10.79 -4.22 -11.12
N VAL A 23 -10.43 -3.31 -10.23
CA VAL A 23 -11.15 -2.05 -10.04
C VAL A 23 -10.70 -1.03 -11.09
N LYS A 24 -11.61 -0.55 -11.92
CA LYS A 24 -11.30 0.35 -13.04
C LYS A 24 -11.49 1.82 -12.70
N ILE A 25 -12.40 2.12 -11.80
CA ILE A 25 -12.64 3.49 -11.31
C ILE A 25 -12.68 3.47 -9.79
N PHE A 26 -12.22 4.56 -9.18
CA PHE A 26 -12.13 4.65 -7.72
C PHE A 26 -13.50 4.46 -7.05
N ASP A 27 -14.56 4.92 -7.68
CA ASP A 27 -15.91 4.85 -7.12
C ASP A 27 -16.46 3.42 -7.00
N GLU A 28 -15.82 2.43 -7.61
CA GLU A 28 -16.13 1.02 -7.41
C GLU A 28 -15.65 0.49 -6.06
N LEU A 29 -14.72 1.21 -5.41
CA LEU A 29 -14.22 0.84 -4.10
C LEU A 29 -15.24 1.17 -3.02
N SER A 30 -15.43 0.22 -2.11
CA SER A 30 -16.32 0.37 -0.95
C SER A 30 -15.82 -0.56 0.15
N PRO A 31 -16.27 -0.38 1.40
CA PRO A 31 -15.93 -1.32 2.46
C PRO A 31 -16.28 -2.77 2.10
N LEU A 32 -17.44 -2.98 1.46
CA LEU A 32 -17.89 -4.32 1.07
C LEU A 32 -16.98 -4.95 0.02
N VAL A 33 -16.55 -4.17 -0.96
CA VAL A 33 -15.62 -4.63 -2.01
C VAL A 33 -14.28 -5.01 -1.39
N LEU A 34 -13.77 -4.18 -0.46
CA LEU A 34 -12.53 -4.47 0.23
C LEU A 34 -12.60 -5.76 1.05
N GLU A 35 -13.71 -5.97 1.76
CA GLU A 35 -13.92 -7.21 2.51
C GLU A 35 -13.91 -8.43 1.58
N ARG A 36 -14.51 -8.30 0.41
CA ARG A 36 -14.57 -9.37 -0.59
C ARG A 36 -13.20 -9.74 -1.13
N TYR A 37 -12.39 -8.74 -1.47
CA TYR A 37 -11.07 -8.97 -2.07
C TYR A 37 -10.01 -9.35 -1.06
N LEU A 38 -9.99 -8.66 0.07
CA LEU A 38 -8.93 -8.84 1.06
C LEU A 38 -9.19 -9.99 2.03
N GLU A 39 -10.47 -10.34 2.22
CA GLU A 39 -10.89 -11.44 3.10
C GLU A 39 -10.31 -11.33 4.50
N VAL A 40 -10.36 -10.12 5.07
CA VAL A 40 -9.89 -9.85 6.42
C VAL A 40 -11.03 -9.26 7.27
N PRO A 41 -11.05 -9.54 8.59
CA PRO A 41 -12.08 -9.02 9.47
C PRO A 41 -11.74 -7.58 9.87
N PHE A 42 -12.14 -6.61 9.06
CA PHE A 42 -11.91 -5.19 9.36
C PHE A 42 -12.62 -4.78 10.65
N THR A 43 -11.90 -4.02 11.49
CA THR A 43 -12.50 -3.28 12.59
C THR A 43 -13.01 -1.97 12.03
N LYS A 44 -14.34 -1.78 12.08
CA LYS A 44 -14.99 -0.59 11.52
C LYS A 44 -15.02 0.53 12.54
N ASN A 45 -14.75 1.75 12.09
CA ASN A 45 -14.90 2.93 12.90
C ASN A 45 -16.36 3.40 12.91
N ALA A 46 -16.70 4.32 13.81
CA ALA A 46 -18.05 4.87 13.89
C ALA A 46 -18.44 5.49 12.53
N GLY A 47 -19.60 5.10 11.99
CA GLY A 47 -20.08 5.55 10.68
C GLY A 47 -19.80 4.61 9.53
N GLU A 48 -19.08 3.54 9.73
CA GLU A 48 -18.81 2.44 8.77
C GLU A 48 -18.03 2.83 7.50
N ASN A 49 -17.64 4.08 7.33
CA ASN A 49 -16.90 4.55 6.14
C ASN A 49 -15.38 4.42 6.27
N SER A 50 -14.90 4.00 7.42
CA SER A 50 -13.49 3.75 7.64
C SER A 50 -13.28 2.51 8.50
N GLY A 51 -12.15 1.87 8.32
CA GLY A 51 -11.82 0.68 9.08
C GLY A 51 -10.36 0.30 8.92
N PHE A 52 -9.94 -0.66 9.71
CA PHE A 52 -8.58 -1.15 9.67
C PHE A 52 -8.51 -2.63 10.02
N TYR A 53 -7.45 -3.26 9.57
CA TYR A 53 -7.05 -4.60 9.97
C TYR A 53 -5.55 -4.61 10.17
N MET A 54 -5.10 -5.19 11.28
CA MET A 54 -3.67 -5.30 11.56
C MET A 54 -3.27 -6.76 11.50
N LEU A 55 -2.31 -7.07 10.62
CA LEU A 55 -1.73 -8.40 10.50
C LEU A 55 -0.58 -8.52 11.49
N ASP A 56 -0.76 -9.39 12.49
CA ASP A 56 0.29 -9.68 13.45
C ASP A 56 1.32 -10.60 12.81
N GLN A 57 2.52 -10.08 12.64
CA GLN A 57 3.66 -10.84 12.16
C GLN A 57 4.28 -11.65 13.30
N PRO A 58 4.88 -12.81 12.99
CA PRO A 58 5.68 -13.51 13.99
C PRO A 58 6.88 -12.69 14.47
N SER A 59 7.28 -11.67 13.72
CA SER A 59 8.33 -10.76 14.14
C SER A 59 7.76 -9.67 15.08
N PRO A 60 8.38 -9.45 16.27
CA PRO A 60 7.94 -8.38 17.15
C PRO A 60 8.28 -6.97 16.63
N TYR A 61 8.99 -6.88 15.51
CA TYR A 61 9.52 -5.62 15.00
C TYR A 61 8.75 -5.02 13.84
N SER A 62 7.82 -5.76 13.24
CA SER A 62 7.06 -5.25 12.10
C SER A 62 5.63 -5.76 12.10
N LYS A 63 4.72 -4.88 11.75
CA LYS A 63 3.30 -5.18 11.58
C LYS A 63 2.82 -4.56 10.27
N TYR A 64 2.01 -5.29 9.55
CA TYR A 64 1.33 -4.75 8.37
C TYR A 64 -0.10 -4.42 8.73
N ALA A 65 -0.56 -3.27 8.27
CA ALA A 65 -1.94 -2.85 8.44
C ALA A 65 -2.54 -2.51 7.10
N THR A 66 -3.81 -2.84 6.91
CA THR A 66 -4.58 -2.32 5.79
C THR A 66 -5.69 -1.45 6.36
N THR A 67 -5.85 -0.27 5.77
CA THR A 67 -6.82 0.71 6.22
C THR A 67 -7.61 1.24 5.04
N TYR A 68 -8.83 1.67 5.30
CA TYR A 68 -9.61 2.39 4.31
C TYR A 68 -10.34 3.55 4.98
N ASN A 69 -10.53 4.60 4.20
CA ASN A 69 -11.33 5.74 4.58
C ASN A 69 -12.04 6.26 3.34
N PHE A 70 -13.38 6.26 3.36
CA PHE A 70 -14.18 6.80 2.28
C PHE A 70 -14.93 8.02 2.79
N ASP A 71 -14.47 9.20 2.36
CA ASP A 71 -15.07 10.46 2.73
C ASP A 71 -16.14 10.83 1.70
N GLU A 72 -17.41 10.79 2.10
CA GLU A 72 -18.53 11.11 1.22
C GLU A 72 -18.55 12.59 0.83
N LYS A 73 -18.04 13.45 1.68
CA LYS A 73 -18.08 14.89 1.51
C LYS A 73 -16.90 15.41 0.70
N PHE A 74 -15.72 14.84 0.96
CA PHE A 74 -14.46 15.24 0.33
C PHE A 74 -13.76 14.01 -0.22
N SER A 75 -14.17 13.59 -1.41
CA SER A 75 -13.67 12.34 -2.01
C SER A 75 -12.15 12.33 -2.20
N GLN A 76 -11.53 13.51 -2.31
CA GLN A 76 -10.07 13.61 -2.40
C GLN A 76 -9.34 13.12 -1.16
N TYR A 77 -10.03 12.99 -0.03
CA TYR A 77 -9.46 12.44 1.20
C TYR A 77 -9.69 10.93 1.34
N SER A 78 -10.44 10.35 0.41
CA SER A 78 -10.67 8.90 0.42
C SER A 78 -9.41 8.15 0.02
N ASN A 79 -9.13 7.06 0.71
CA ASN A 79 -7.97 6.22 0.41
C ASN A 79 -8.14 4.79 0.90
N VAL A 80 -7.39 3.90 0.27
CA VAL A 80 -7.19 2.52 0.71
C VAL A 80 -5.69 2.32 0.78
N THR A 81 -5.17 1.83 1.91
CA THR A 81 -3.74 1.77 2.16
C THR A 81 -3.34 0.43 2.74
N LEU A 82 -2.22 -0.11 2.26
CA LEU A 82 -1.49 -1.23 2.86
C LEU A 82 -0.16 -0.66 3.36
N GLU A 83 0.12 -0.81 4.65
CA GLU A 83 1.24 -0.12 5.29
C GLU A 83 2.03 -1.06 6.20
N LEU A 84 3.36 -0.91 6.17
CA LEU A 84 4.26 -1.51 7.13
C LEU A 84 4.44 -0.56 8.31
N ILE A 85 4.00 -1.01 9.48
CA ILE A 85 4.13 -0.23 10.73
C ILE A 85 5.29 -0.80 11.53
N SER A 86 6.28 0.04 11.84
CA SER A 86 7.40 -0.32 12.68
C SER A 86 7.27 0.38 14.04
N PRO A 87 7.53 -0.32 15.14
CA PRO A 87 7.64 0.34 16.45
C PRO A 87 8.73 1.42 16.42
N SER A 88 8.42 2.60 16.93
CA SER A 88 9.36 3.73 16.96
C SER A 88 10.62 3.47 17.81
N SER A 89 10.57 2.43 18.63
CA SER A 89 11.70 2.06 19.51
C SER A 89 12.78 1.25 18.81
N VAL A 90 12.56 0.81 17.56
CA VAL A 90 13.53 -0.01 16.83
C VAL A 90 14.24 0.85 15.80
N PRO A 91 15.59 0.95 15.84
CA PRO A 91 16.33 1.67 14.80
C PRO A 91 16.08 1.08 13.42
N PRO A 92 15.90 1.90 12.37
CA PRO A 92 15.66 1.39 11.01
C PRO A 92 16.70 0.38 10.53
N ALA A 93 17.96 0.54 10.93
CA ALA A 93 19.04 -0.37 10.57
C ALA A 93 18.91 -1.77 11.19
N SER A 94 18.06 -1.92 12.22
CA SER A 94 17.86 -3.18 12.94
C SER A 94 16.62 -3.94 12.48
N LEU A 95 15.87 -3.39 11.52
CA LEU A 95 14.66 -4.03 11.02
C LEU A 95 15.02 -5.25 10.16
N PRO A 96 14.28 -6.36 10.33
CA PRO A 96 14.48 -7.51 9.45
C PRO A 96 14.16 -7.14 7.99
N PRO A 97 14.67 -7.89 7.00
CA PRO A 97 14.31 -7.66 5.60
C PRO A 97 12.80 -7.65 5.43
N CYS A 98 12.30 -6.67 4.72
CA CYS A 98 10.88 -6.60 4.44
C CYS A 98 10.46 -7.65 3.42
N GLU A 99 9.22 -8.11 3.53
CA GLU A 99 8.66 -9.06 2.57
C GLU A 99 8.11 -8.36 1.32
N LEU A 100 7.85 -7.06 1.41
CA LEU A 100 7.24 -6.29 0.34
C LEU A 100 8.30 -5.35 -0.28
N ILE A 101 8.72 -5.69 -1.49
CA ILE A 101 9.82 -5.04 -2.20
C ILE A 101 9.27 -4.13 -3.29
N PHE A 102 9.85 -2.93 -3.43
CA PHE A 102 9.41 -1.91 -4.37
C PHE A 102 9.26 -2.44 -5.80
N GLU A 103 10.21 -3.22 -6.28
CA GLU A 103 10.19 -3.71 -7.67
C GLU A 103 8.96 -4.58 -7.98
N GLU A 104 8.48 -5.35 -7.00
CA GLU A 104 7.27 -6.15 -7.15
C GLU A 104 6.04 -5.28 -7.28
N TYR A 105 5.95 -4.21 -6.48
CA TYR A 105 4.84 -3.25 -6.54
C TYR A 105 4.84 -2.47 -7.85
N ASP A 106 6.02 -2.00 -8.25
CA ASP A 106 6.20 -1.24 -9.49
C ASP A 106 5.75 -2.06 -10.69
N SER A 107 6.25 -3.30 -10.80
CA SER A 107 5.88 -4.21 -11.88
C SER A 107 4.39 -4.53 -11.88
N ALA A 108 3.80 -4.78 -10.71
CA ALA A 108 2.39 -5.12 -10.60
C ALA A 108 1.48 -3.95 -11.03
N LEU A 109 1.86 -2.72 -10.68
CA LEU A 109 1.11 -1.53 -11.10
C LEU A 109 1.22 -1.31 -12.61
N GLU A 110 2.41 -1.44 -13.18
CA GLU A 110 2.60 -1.31 -14.62
C GLU A 110 1.81 -2.39 -15.38
N ASP A 111 1.87 -3.64 -14.92
CA ASP A 111 1.11 -4.74 -15.51
C ASP A 111 -0.40 -4.52 -15.41
N ALA A 112 -0.86 -3.82 -14.39
CA ALA A 112 -2.26 -3.46 -14.23
C ALA A 112 -2.69 -2.24 -15.07
N GLY A 113 -1.77 -1.65 -15.83
CA GLY A 113 -2.06 -0.53 -16.72
C GLY A 113 -1.87 0.85 -16.11
N PHE A 114 -1.25 0.94 -14.93
CA PHE A 114 -0.92 2.24 -14.35
C PHE A 114 0.29 2.84 -15.03
N GLU A 115 0.24 4.14 -15.29
CA GLU A 115 1.35 4.89 -15.87
C GLU A 115 2.12 5.63 -14.78
N PRO A 116 3.45 5.47 -14.70
CA PRO A 116 4.26 6.24 -13.77
C PRO A 116 4.12 7.75 -14.02
N GLN A 117 4.02 8.50 -12.93
CA GLN A 117 3.94 9.94 -12.96
C GLN A 117 5.17 10.54 -12.28
N LEU A 118 5.30 11.85 -12.34
CA LEU A 118 6.37 12.54 -11.63
C LEU A 118 6.25 12.26 -10.13
N GLY A 119 7.32 11.75 -9.54
CA GLY A 119 7.35 11.46 -8.12
C GLY A 119 7.54 12.70 -7.26
N ILE A 120 7.52 12.49 -5.96
CA ILE A 120 7.84 13.54 -5.00
C ILE A 120 9.27 13.31 -4.51
N TYR A 121 10.06 14.38 -4.51
CA TYR A 121 11.49 14.34 -4.20
C TYR A 121 11.78 15.13 -2.94
N ASN A 122 12.78 14.70 -2.17
CA ASN A 122 13.29 15.49 -1.06
C ASN A 122 14.31 16.54 -1.55
N GLU A 123 14.85 17.29 -0.62
CA GLU A 123 15.83 18.36 -0.90
C GLU A 123 17.13 17.86 -1.54
N PHE A 124 17.43 16.56 -1.39
CA PHE A 124 18.61 15.94 -1.99
C PHE A 124 18.32 15.33 -3.37
N GLY A 125 17.11 15.47 -3.89
CA GLY A 125 16.70 14.91 -5.15
C GLY A 125 16.37 13.41 -5.10
N TRP A 126 16.19 12.85 -3.92
CA TRP A 126 15.81 11.44 -3.73
C TRP A 126 14.29 11.30 -3.69
N VAL A 127 13.80 10.23 -4.27
CA VAL A 127 12.35 9.97 -4.34
C VAL A 127 11.82 9.52 -2.98
N ILE A 128 10.84 10.25 -2.47
CA ILE A 128 10.15 9.91 -1.22
C ILE A 128 8.73 9.39 -1.48
N SER A 129 8.23 9.55 -2.70
CA SER A 129 6.94 9.01 -3.09
C SER A 129 6.90 8.78 -4.60
N PHE A 130 6.53 7.57 -5.00
CA PHE A 130 6.31 7.21 -6.40
C PHE A 130 4.82 7.31 -6.69
N GLN A 131 4.47 7.95 -7.80
CA GLN A 131 3.09 8.19 -8.20
C GLN A 131 2.76 7.44 -9.49
N TYR A 132 1.55 6.89 -9.56
CA TYR A 132 1.04 6.16 -10.72
C TYR A 132 -0.41 6.57 -10.95
N LEU A 133 -0.83 6.56 -12.20
CA LEU A 133 -2.19 6.96 -12.55
C LEU A 133 -2.80 6.00 -13.56
N ARG A 134 -4.05 5.60 -13.30
CA ARG A 134 -4.89 4.88 -14.25
C ARG A 134 -6.32 5.37 -14.09
N GLY A 135 -6.85 6.05 -15.10
CA GLY A 135 -8.18 6.64 -15.01
C GLY A 135 -8.27 7.64 -13.85
N ASN A 136 -9.20 7.44 -12.94
CA ASN A 136 -9.35 8.28 -11.76
C ASN A 136 -8.75 7.67 -10.49
N ILE A 137 -7.89 6.67 -10.64
CA ILE A 137 -7.20 6.04 -9.51
C ILE A 137 -5.73 6.46 -9.54
N ARG A 138 -5.30 7.12 -8.48
CA ARG A 138 -3.89 7.40 -8.25
C ARG A 138 -3.36 6.40 -7.22
N ALA A 139 -2.32 5.65 -7.61
CA ALA A 139 -1.59 4.78 -6.70
C ALA A 139 -0.32 5.49 -6.26
N GLN A 140 0.01 5.35 -4.99
CA GLN A 140 1.19 5.96 -4.40
C GLN A 140 1.98 4.91 -3.65
N ILE A 141 3.28 4.80 -3.96
CA ILE A 141 4.20 3.94 -3.22
C ILE A 141 5.16 4.82 -2.45
N ILE A 142 5.19 4.64 -1.12
CA ILE A 142 6.15 5.31 -0.26
C ILE A 142 7.21 4.29 0.14
N PRO A 143 8.48 4.50 -0.26
CA PRO A 143 9.56 3.61 0.14
C PRO A 143 9.89 3.83 1.62
N TRP A 144 10.47 2.79 2.25
CA TRP A 144 10.91 2.89 3.64
C TRP A 144 11.98 3.96 3.84
N HIS A 145 12.90 4.03 2.87
CA HIS A 145 13.92 5.08 2.80
C HIS A 145 13.83 5.78 1.46
N PRO A 146 14.16 7.08 1.40
CA PRO A 146 14.24 7.77 0.12
C PRO A 146 15.15 7.04 -0.87
N VAL A 147 14.74 7.02 -2.14
CA VAL A 147 15.42 6.26 -3.19
C VAL A 147 16.21 7.21 -4.09
N SER A 148 17.51 6.96 -4.22
CA SER A 148 18.35 7.66 -5.18
C SER A 148 18.08 7.10 -6.58
N LEU A 149 17.93 7.98 -7.57
CA LEU A 149 17.83 7.59 -8.96
C LEU A 149 19.20 7.34 -9.61
N ASP A 150 20.29 7.57 -8.87
CA ASP A 150 21.63 7.27 -9.33
C ASP A 150 21.81 5.74 -9.45
N PRO A 151 22.08 5.20 -10.66
CA PRO A 151 22.24 3.76 -10.85
C PRO A 151 23.34 3.14 -9.98
N GLN A 152 24.35 3.92 -9.59
CA GLN A 152 25.44 3.44 -8.74
C GLN A 152 25.05 3.31 -7.28
N ARG A 153 23.95 3.96 -6.87
CA ARG A 153 23.44 3.95 -5.49
C ARG A 153 22.13 3.19 -5.33
N LYS A 154 21.67 2.53 -6.40
CA LYS A 154 20.46 1.72 -6.31
C LYS A 154 20.70 0.58 -5.33
N SER A 155 20.05 0.67 -4.19
CA SER A 155 19.90 -0.46 -3.30
C SER A 155 19.07 -1.53 -4.01
N ARG A 156 19.55 -2.77 -3.99
CA ARG A 156 18.88 -3.89 -4.67
C ARG A 156 17.57 -4.29 -4.00
N GLU A 157 17.35 -3.86 -2.78
CA GLU A 157 16.18 -4.22 -2.01
C GLU A 157 15.63 -2.98 -1.31
N ASN A 158 14.65 -2.33 -1.96
CA ASN A 158 13.94 -1.22 -1.36
C ASN A 158 12.65 -1.72 -0.73
N CYS A 159 12.61 -1.67 0.61
CA CYS A 159 11.37 -1.93 1.33
C CYS A 159 10.33 -0.88 1.00
N VAL A 160 9.10 -1.32 0.81
CA VAL A 160 7.96 -0.44 0.68
C VAL A 160 7.37 -0.19 2.07
N ARG A 161 7.22 1.07 2.42
CA ARG A 161 6.54 1.47 3.65
C ARG A 161 5.03 1.40 3.48
N SER A 162 4.52 1.90 2.36
CA SER A 162 3.09 1.85 2.07
C SER A 162 2.79 1.88 0.59
N ILE A 163 1.67 1.28 0.23
CA ILE A 163 1.01 1.49 -1.05
C ILE A 163 -0.42 1.94 -0.76
N SER A 164 -0.86 3.00 -1.44
CA SER A 164 -2.20 3.54 -1.24
C SER A 164 -2.86 3.89 -2.56
N LEU A 165 -4.18 3.78 -2.55
CA LEU A 165 -5.02 4.21 -3.68
C LEU A 165 -5.80 5.44 -3.26
N HIS A 166 -5.82 6.43 -4.12
CA HIS A 166 -6.53 7.69 -3.92
C HIS A 166 -7.38 8.01 -5.13
N LYS A 167 -8.47 8.74 -4.89
CA LYS A 167 -9.25 9.27 -6.00
C LYS A 167 -8.51 10.45 -6.62
N TYR A 168 -8.29 10.37 -7.93
CA TYR A 168 -7.71 11.47 -8.68
C TYR A 168 -8.82 12.26 -9.37
N GLU A 169 -8.85 13.54 -9.12
CA GLU A 169 -9.75 14.48 -9.79
C GLU A 169 -8.91 15.52 -10.51
N GLU A 170 -9.17 15.70 -11.80
CA GLU A 170 -8.56 16.78 -12.57
C GLU A 170 -9.10 18.14 -12.15
#